data_4b04b4a99d8e76154c49ba71b70e6eb0
#
_entry.id   4b04b4a99d8e76154c49ba71b70e6eb0
#
_cell.length_a   1.000
_cell.length_b   1.000
_cell.length_c   1.000
_cell.angle_alpha   90.00
_cell.angle_beta   90.00
_cell.angle_gamma   90.00
#
_symmetry.space_group_name_H-M   'P 1'
#
loop_
_entity.id
_entity.type
_entity.pdbx_description
1 polymer ?
#
loop_
_entity_poly.entity_id
_entity_poly.type
_entity_poly.pdbx_seq_one_letter_code
_entity_poly.pdbx_strand_id
1 'polypeptide(L)'
;AKEVFRTPDFYFTYSTQGKGEASRSFHDWARNHQVKKGNETRMTLLNNWESTYFDFDENKLIGLMDEATKLGVDMFLLDDGWFANKYPRSSDHQGLGDWEETAGKLPNGVGRLVEEAHKKGIKFGIWIEPEMVNPKSELYEKHKDWVIHLPNRDEYYFRNQMVLDLSNPKVQDHVFGVVDNLMTKYPGIAFFKWDCNSPITNIYSVYLKDKQSHLYIDYVRGLYKVLDRIKAKYPDLPMMLCAGGGGRSDYEALKYFTEFWPSDNTDPIERLFI
;
A
#
# COMPACT_ATOMS: atom_id res chain seq x y z
N ALA A 1 -6.36 -14.06 37.18
CA ALA A 1 -6.33 -12.59 37.37
C ALA A 1 -4.88 -12.12 37.38
N LYS A 2 -4.45 -11.55 36.28
CA LYS A 2 -3.21 -10.74 36.07
C LYS A 2 -3.14 -10.29 34.61
N GLU A 3 -4.25 -10.41 33.87
CA GLU A 3 -4.33 -9.92 32.51
C GLU A 3 -4.44 -8.40 32.51
N VAL A 4 -3.68 -7.76 31.65
CA VAL A 4 -3.70 -6.31 31.45
C VAL A 4 -4.38 -6.06 30.11
N PHE A 5 -5.50 -5.34 30.12
CA PHE A 5 -6.14 -4.83 28.91
C PHE A 5 -5.63 -3.40 28.66
N ARG A 6 -5.04 -3.17 27.49
CA ARG A 6 -4.62 -1.85 27.04
C ARG A 6 -5.58 -1.37 25.96
N THR A 7 -6.24 -0.24 26.20
CA THR A 7 -7.06 0.43 25.19
C THR A 7 -6.18 1.05 24.12
N PRO A 8 -6.69 1.27 22.89
CA PRO A 8 -6.09 2.22 21.97
C PRO A 8 -6.01 3.61 22.60
N ASP A 9 -5.09 4.44 22.09
CA ASP A 9 -5.00 5.83 22.49
C ASP A 9 -6.27 6.58 22.06
N PHE A 10 -6.77 7.44 22.93
CA PHE A 10 -7.97 8.23 22.70
C PHE A 10 -7.62 9.72 22.78
N TYR A 11 -7.98 10.48 21.75
CA TYR A 11 -7.71 11.91 21.65
C TYR A 11 -9.00 12.71 21.71
N PHE A 12 -9.00 13.80 22.45
CA PHE A 12 -10.12 14.73 22.49
C PHE A 12 -9.62 16.17 22.47
N THR A 13 -10.48 17.09 22.02
CA THR A 13 -10.23 18.52 22.03
C THR A 13 -11.46 19.27 22.53
N TYR A 14 -11.27 20.49 22.97
CA TYR A 14 -12.31 21.39 23.37
C TYR A 14 -12.16 22.72 22.63
N SER A 15 -13.28 23.32 22.19
CA SER A 15 -13.30 24.62 21.54
C SER A 15 -14.53 25.41 21.96
N THR A 16 -14.35 26.69 22.24
CA THR A 16 -15.42 27.66 22.46
C THR A 16 -15.90 28.32 21.17
N GLN A 17 -15.18 28.08 20.04
CA GLN A 17 -15.42 28.71 18.74
C GLN A 17 -16.03 27.73 17.71
N GLY A 18 -16.59 26.62 18.21
CA GLY A 18 -17.33 25.66 17.41
C GLY A 18 -16.52 24.52 16.78
N LYS A 19 -17.22 23.67 16.02
CA LYS A 19 -16.66 22.42 15.46
C LYS A 19 -15.51 22.65 14.48
N GLY A 20 -15.55 23.74 13.72
CA GLY A 20 -14.49 24.05 12.74
C GLY A 20 -13.13 24.25 13.41
N GLU A 21 -13.08 24.95 14.54
CA GLU A 21 -11.83 25.10 15.28
C GLU A 21 -11.40 23.81 15.95
N ALA A 22 -12.31 23.07 16.54
CA ALA A 22 -12.00 21.74 17.10
C ALA A 22 -11.40 20.81 16.03
N SER A 23 -11.95 20.81 14.81
CA SER A 23 -11.39 20.05 13.67
C SER A 23 -9.98 20.53 13.32
N ARG A 24 -9.75 21.83 13.18
CA ARG A 24 -8.41 22.37 12.87
C ARG A 24 -7.40 22.04 13.96
N SER A 25 -7.81 22.03 15.23
CA SER A 25 -6.92 21.62 16.34
C SER A 25 -6.43 20.19 16.17
N PHE A 26 -7.31 19.26 15.72
CA PHE A 26 -6.88 17.90 15.39
C PHE A 26 -5.95 17.86 14.17
N HIS A 27 -6.21 18.64 13.13
CA HIS A 27 -5.34 18.71 11.97
C HIS A 27 -3.93 19.22 12.34
N ASP A 28 -3.86 20.26 13.15
CA ASP A 28 -2.59 20.82 13.62
C ASP A 28 -1.85 19.82 14.52
N TRP A 29 -2.56 19.16 15.42
CA TRP A 29 -1.99 18.11 16.25
C TRP A 29 -1.46 16.96 15.38
N ALA A 30 -2.27 16.46 14.44
CA ALA A 30 -1.87 15.37 13.55
C ALA A 30 -0.62 15.72 12.75
N ARG A 31 -0.59 16.90 12.12
CA ARG A 31 0.55 17.37 11.33
C ARG A 31 1.83 17.47 12.15
N ASN A 32 1.75 18.01 13.37
CA ASN A 32 2.93 18.29 14.18
C ASN A 32 3.41 17.09 15.00
N HIS A 33 2.56 16.10 15.29
CA HIS A 33 2.87 15.06 16.27
C HIS A 33 2.64 13.63 15.77
N GLN A 34 1.84 13.41 14.72
CA GLN A 34 1.46 12.07 14.29
C GLN A 34 1.92 11.75 12.88
N VAL A 35 1.64 12.60 11.91
CA VAL A 35 2.01 12.34 10.51
C VAL A 35 3.52 12.24 10.36
N LYS A 36 4.00 11.15 9.78
CA LYS A 36 5.42 10.98 9.46
C LYS A 36 5.88 12.15 8.58
N LYS A 37 6.87 12.92 9.06
CA LYS A 37 7.40 14.08 8.34
C LYS A 37 6.32 15.15 8.00
N GLY A 38 5.33 15.35 8.89
CA GLY A 38 4.13 16.15 8.64
C GLY A 38 4.35 17.59 8.19
N ASN A 39 5.49 18.19 8.54
CA ASN A 39 5.89 19.56 8.18
C ASN A 39 6.86 19.66 6.99
N GLU A 40 7.26 18.52 6.38
CA GLU A 40 8.12 18.52 5.20
C GLU A 40 7.32 18.76 3.92
N THR A 41 7.97 19.34 2.92
CA THR A 41 7.40 19.49 1.57
C THR A 41 7.20 18.13 0.93
N ARG A 42 6.03 17.95 0.30
CA ARG A 42 5.70 16.75 -0.46
C ARG A 42 6.18 16.86 -1.90
N MET A 43 6.56 15.70 -2.47
CA MET A 43 6.93 15.62 -3.87
C MET A 43 5.68 15.65 -4.75
N THR A 44 5.78 16.38 -5.86
CA THR A 44 4.82 16.21 -6.96
C THR A 44 5.15 14.92 -7.73
N LEU A 45 4.13 14.18 -8.19
CA LEU A 45 4.33 12.92 -8.88
C LEU A 45 3.43 12.76 -10.11
N LEU A 46 3.94 12.03 -11.10
CA LEU A 46 3.15 11.50 -12.19
C LEU A 46 2.99 10.00 -11.99
N ASN A 47 1.73 9.55 -11.89
CA ASN A 47 1.37 8.13 -11.80
C ASN A 47 0.91 7.65 -13.19
N ASN A 48 1.34 6.46 -13.63
CA ASN A 48 0.99 5.96 -14.96
C ASN A 48 -0.42 5.35 -15.06
N TRP A 49 -1.10 5.06 -13.94
CA TRP A 49 -2.31 4.23 -13.95
C TRP A 49 -3.36 4.70 -14.96
N GLU A 50 -3.81 5.95 -14.85
CA GLU A 50 -4.86 6.50 -15.72
C GLU A 50 -4.46 6.60 -17.22
N SER A 51 -3.16 6.63 -17.52
CA SER A 51 -2.69 6.72 -18.89
C SER A 51 -2.45 5.37 -19.54
N THR A 52 -2.24 4.30 -18.76
CA THR A 52 -1.85 3.00 -19.32
C THR A 52 -2.66 1.82 -18.81
N TYR A 53 -3.22 1.93 -17.58
CA TYR A 53 -3.71 0.76 -16.85
C TYR A 53 -2.67 -0.37 -16.88
N PHE A 54 -3.06 -1.57 -17.28
CA PHE A 54 -2.16 -2.72 -17.42
C PHE A 54 -1.39 -2.76 -18.76
N ASP A 55 -1.70 -1.89 -19.72
CA ASP A 55 -1.10 -1.87 -21.05
C ASP A 55 0.13 -0.97 -21.10
N PHE A 56 1.25 -1.47 -20.62
CA PHE A 56 2.55 -0.80 -20.70
C PHE A 56 3.70 -1.79 -20.88
N ASP A 57 4.79 -1.26 -21.38
CA ASP A 57 6.10 -1.86 -21.41
C ASP A 57 7.16 -0.86 -20.91
N GLU A 58 8.41 -1.32 -20.84
CA GLU A 58 9.55 -0.52 -20.39
C GLU A 58 9.69 0.81 -21.18
N ASN A 59 9.56 0.75 -22.51
CA ASN A 59 9.73 1.93 -23.37
C ASN A 59 8.62 2.97 -23.16
N LYS A 60 7.38 2.51 -23.05
CA LYS A 60 6.24 3.38 -22.77
C LYS A 60 6.39 4.11 -21.43
N LEU A 61 6.85 3.38 -20.37
CA LEU A 61 7.11 3.99 -19.08
C LEU A 61 8.25 5.01 -19.12
N ILE A 62 9.36 4.71 -19.84
CA ILE A 62 10.45 5.66 -20.01
C ILE A 62 9.99 6.91 -20.76
N GLY A 63 9.14 6.76 -21.77
CA GLY A 63 8.51 7.89 -22.47
C GLY A 63 7.64 8.76 -21.55
N LEU A 64 6.88 8.15 -20.63
CA LEU A 64 6.12 8.89 -19.63
C LEU A 64 7.02 9.63 -18.60
N MET A 65 8.19 9.07 -18.29
CA MET A 65 9.18 9.77 -17.46
C MET A 65 9.75 11.02 -18.17
N ASP A 66 9.90 11.00 -19.50
CA ASP A 66 10.29 12.18 -20.28
C ASP A 66 9.23 13.28 -20.17
N GLU A 67 7.95 12.92 -20.26
CA GLU A 67 6.85 13.88 -20.08
C GLU A 67 6.77 14.40 -18.63
N ALA A 68 6.97 13.52 -17.64
CA ALA A 68 7.06 13.90 -16.22
C ALA A 68 8.15 14.94 -15.99
N THR A 69 9.33 14.75 -16.57
CA THR A 69 10.46 15.69 -16.49
C THR A 69 10.11 17.04 -17.14
N LYS A 70 9.47 17.06 -18.31
CA LYS A 70 9.04 18.28 -18.98
C LYS A 70 7.99 19.05 -18.16
N LEU A 71 7.12 18.33 -17.45
CA LEU A 71 6.13 18.93 -16.55
C LEU A 71 6.75 19.46 -15.25
N GLY A 72 8.00 19.09 -14.95
CA GLY A 72 8.69 19.53 -13.74
C GLY A 72 8.21 18.85 -12.47
N VAL A 73 7.66 17.62 -12.55
CA VAL A 73 7.31 16.84 -11.37
C VAL A 73 8.55 16.18 -10.76
N ASP A 74 8.51 15.95 -9.46
CA ASP A 74 9.66 15.43 -8.70
C ASP A 74 9.85 13.93 -8.84
N MET A 75 8.79 13.18 -9.21
CA MET A 75 8.80 11.73 -9.17
C MET A 75 7.87 11.10 -10.22
N PHE A 76 8.30 9.97 -10.77
CA PHE A 76 7.45 9.03 -11.50
C PHE A 76 7.06 7.86 -10.59
N LEU A 77 5.76 7.55 -10.49
CA LEU A 77 5.23 6.43 -9.71
C LEU A 77 4.69 5.35 -10.65
N LEU A 78 5.34 4.19 -10.64
CA LEU A 78 4.87 2.98 -11.34
C LEU A 78 3.75 2.33 -10.52
N ASP A 79 2.54 2.33 -11.06
CA ASP A 79 1.35 1.73 -10.44
C ASP A 79 1.20 0.24 -10.75
N ASP A 80 0.04 -0.36 -10.51
CA ASP A 80 -0.27 -1.78 -10.67
C ASP A 80 0.10 -2.34 -12.06
N GLY A 81 0.49 -3.61 -12.11
CA GLY A 81 0.71 -4.33 -13.37
C GLY A 81 2.16 -4.66 -13.72
N TRP A 82 3.13 -4.34 -12.85
CA TRP A 82 4.57 -4.52 -13.13
C TRP A 82 5.13 -5.90 -12.76
N PHE A 83 4.36 -6.76 -12.09
CA PHE A 83 4.83 -7.97 -11.42
C PHE A 83 4.18 -9.25 -11.94
N ALA A 84 4.66 -10.40 -11.41
CA ALA A 84 4.28 -11.78 -11.67
C ALA A 84 4.72 -12.32 -13.04
N ASN A 85 5.26 -13.54 -13.04
CA ASN A 85 5.74 -14.20 -14.26
C ASN A 85 4.88 -15.40 -14.67
N LYS A 86 4.52 -16.30 -13.75
CA LYS A 86 3.64 -17.43 -14.08
C LYS A 86 2.22 -16.97 -14.43
N TYR A 87 1.72 -15.98 -13.72
CA TYR A 87 0.42 -15.35 -13.94
C TYR A 87 0.62 -13.83 -14.08
N PRO A 88 1.13 -13.36 -15.25
CA PRO A 88 1.49 -11.94 -15.42
C PRO A 88 0.35 -11.00 -15.08
N ARG A 89 0.64 -9.96 -14.32
CA ARG A 89 -0.36 -8.96 -13.90
C ARG A 89 -0.81 -8.10 -15.08
N SER A 90 -1.64 -8.68 -15.95
CA SER A 90 -2.24 -8.02 -17.12
C SER A 90 -3.71 -7.64 -16.91
N SER A 91 -4.25 -7.99 -15.75
CA SER A 91 -5.58 -7.64 -15.28
C SER A 91 -5.64 -7.83 -13.76
N ASP A 92 -6.73 -7.42 -13.12
CA ASP A 92 -6.97 -7.61 -11.69
C ASP A 92 -7.33 -9.05 -11.28
N HIS A 93 -7.45 -9.97 -12.24
CA HIS A 93 -7.82 -11.37 -12.00
C HIS A 93 -6.65 -12.28 -11.60
N GLN A 94 -5.41 -11.85 -11.73
CA GLN A 94 -4.23 -12.69 -11.54
C GLN A 94 -2.98 -11.93 -11.11
N GLY A 95 -2.01 -12.67 -10.57
CA GLY A 95 -0.65 -12.22 -10.30
C GLY A 95 -0.46 -11.54 -8.95
N LEU A 96 -1.52 -11.03 -8.32
CA LEU A 96 -1.39 -10.35 -7.03
C LEU A 96 -0.89 -11.33 -5.95
N GLY A 97 0.20 -10.98 -5.29
CA GLY A 97 0.93 -11.83 -4.35
C GLY A 97 2.34 -12.21 -4.83
N ASP A 98 2.59 -12.19 -6.14
CA ASP A 98 3.86 -12.59 -6.75
C ASP A 98 4.68 -11.35 -7.13
N TRP A 99 5.44 -10.82 -6.18
CA TRP A 99 6.11 -9.50 -6.26
C TRP A 99 7.46 -9.53 -6.98
N GLU A 100 7.57 -10.29 -8.07
CA GLU A 100 8.71 -10.26 -8.98
C GLU A 100 8.33 -9.52 -10.25
N GLU A 101 9.21 -8.67 -10.76
CA GLU A 101 8.96 -7.94 -12.01
C GLU A 101 8.66 -8.90 -13.16
N THR A 102 7.65 -8.60 -13.96
CA THR A 102 7.27 -9.41 -15.12
C THR A 102 8.21 -9.16 -16.30
N ALA A 103 8.96 -10.19 -16.68
CA ALA A 103 9.94 -10.11 -17.78
C ALA A 103 9.29 -9.71 -19.12
N GLY A 104 8.02 -10.03 -19.33
CA GLY A 104 7.29 -9.70 -20.56
C GLY A 104 7.11 -8.21 -20.78
N LYS A 105 6.97 -7.42 -19.70
CA LYS A 105 6.81 -5.95 -19.76
C LYS A 105 8.12 -5.22 -19.46
N LEU A 106 8.91 -5.76 -18.54
CA LEU A 106 10.12 -5.16 -18.00
C LEU A 106 11.31 -6.10 -18.22
N PRO A 107 11.77 -6.28 -19.45
CA PRO A 107 12.84 -7.24 -19.76
C PRO A 107 14.17 -6.91 -19.07
N ASN A 108 14.40 -5.64 -18.71
CA ASN A 108 15.59 -5.20 -17.98
C ASN A 108 15.31 -4.94 -16.49
N GLY A 109 14.12 -5.33 -16.01
CA GLY A 109 13.68 -5.22 -14.62
C GLY A 109 13.36 -3.80 -14.16
N VAL A 110 12.87 -3.69 -12.91
CA VAL A 110 12.58 -2.40 -12.27
C VAL A 110 13.82 -1.53 -12.12
N GLY A 111 15.01 -2.14 -11.96
CA GLY A 111 16.28 -1.40 -11.86
C GLY A 111 16.55 -0.49 -13.03
N ARG A 112 16.19 -0.90 -14.25
CA ARG A 112 16.31 -0.06 -15.46
C ARG A 112 15.44 1.20 -15.36
N LEU A 113 14.23 1.09 -14.85
CA LEU A 113 13.33 2.24 -14.66
C LEU A 113 13.85 3.20 -13.59
N VAL A 114 14.38 2.67 -12.49
CA VAL A 114 15.04 3.46 -11.44
C VAL A 114 16.22 4.26 -12.01
N GLU A 115 17.09 3.61 -12.81
CA GLU A 115 18.21 4.28 -13.47
C GLU A 115 17.78 5.37 -14.43
N GLU A 116 16.75 5.13 -15.26
CA GLU A 116 16.23 6.11 -16.21
C GLU A 116 15.61 7.31 -15.50
N ALA A 117 14.83 7.10 -14.44
CA ALA A 117 14.31 8.19 -13.62
C ALA A 117 15.45 9.05 -13.06
N HIS A 118 16.48 8.41 -12.49
CA HIS A 118 17.64 9.10 -11.95
C HIS A 118 18.41 9.91 -13.02
N LYS A 119 18.62 9.35 -14.22
CA LYS A 119 19.25 10.06 -15.35
C LYS A 119 18.48 11.31 -15.78
N LYS A 120 17.16 11.27 -15.65
CA LYS A 120 16.23 12.38 -15.95
C LYS A 120 16.09 13.38 -14.80
N GLY A 121 16.76 13.15 -13.67
CA GLY A 121 16.72 14.04 -12.50
C GLY A 121 15.43 13.96 -11.68
N ILE A 122 14.61 12.91 -11.87
CA ILE A 122 13.40 12.65 -11.08
C ILE A 122 13.57 11.40 -10.22
N LYS A 123 12.77 11.27 -9.18
CA LYS A 123 12.73 10.08 -8.33
C LYS A 123 11.82 9.00 -8.91
N PHE A 124 11.99 7.77 -8.43
CA PHE A 124 11.17 6.63 -8.81
C PHE A 124 10.42 6.08 -7.60
N GLY A 125 9.11 5.95 -7.72
CA GLY A 125 8.24 5.30 -6.76
C GLY A 125 7.56 4.07 -7.35
N ILE A 126 7.06 3.18 -6.49
CA ILE A 126 6.42 1.93 -6.91
C ILE A 126 5.18 1.62 -6.06
N TRP A 127 4.16 1.09 -6.72
CA TRP A 127 2.93 0.62 -6.09
C TRP A 127 3.07 -0.83 -5.62
N ILE A 128 2.51 -1.10 -4.45
CA ILE A 128 2.35 -2.45 -3.90
C ILE A 128 0.98 -2.59 -3.22
N GLU A 129 0.44 -3.81 -3.23
CA GLU A 129 -0.75 -4.20 -2.48
C GLU A 129 -0.46 -5.51 -1.70
N PRO A 130 0.46 -5.47 -0.72
CA PRO A 130 1.08 -6.68 -0.20
C PRO A 130 0.22 -7.46 0.79
N GLU A 131 -0.93 -6.92 1.18
CA GLU A 131 -1.93 -7.57 2.04
C GLU A 131 -2.91 -8.45 1.26
N MET A 132 -2.82 -8.46 -0.08
CA MET A 132 -3.78 -9.09 -0.97
C MET A 132 -3.13 -10.16 -1.84
N VAL A 133 -3.96 -11.10 -2.32
CA VAL A 133 -3.53 -12.19 -3.19
C VAL A 133 -4.65 -12.57 -4.16
N ASN A 134 -4.30 -12.91 -5.41
CA ASN A 134 -5.28 -13.52 -6.33
C ASN A 134 -5.32 -15.04 -6.19
N PRO A 135 -6.44 -15.70 -6.50
CA PRO A 135 -6.50 -17.14 -6.68
C PRO A 135 -5.50 -17.66 -7.72
N LYS A 136 -5.27 -16.89 -8.79
CA LYS A 136 -4.23 -17.16 -9.79
C LYS A 136 -2.95 -16.43 -9.41
N SER A 137 -2.20 -17.00 -8.46
CA SER A 137 -0.86 -16.59 -8.06
C SER A 137 -0.06 -17.78 -7.56
N GLU A 138 1.26 -17.73 -7.67
CA GLU A 138 2.13 -18.75 -7.10
C GLU A 138 2.10 -18.73 -5.57
N LEU A 139 1.90 -17.53 -4.97
CA LEU A 139 1.74 -17.40 -3.54
C LEU A 139 0.55 -18.20 -3.03
N TYR A 140 -0.61 -18.07 -3.66
CA TYR A 140 -1.82 -18.83 -3.26
C TYR A 140 -1.69 -20.34 -3.50
N GLU A 141 -1.05 -20.74 -4.60
CA GLU A 141 -0.77 -22.16 -4.85
C GLU A 141 0.05 -22.79 -3.71
N LYS A 142 1.04 -22.04 -3.19
CA LYS A 142 1.95 -22.50 -2.14
C LYS A 142 1.34 -22.40 -0.73
N HIS A 143 0.50 -21.39 -0.48
CA HIS A 143 0.07 -20.97 0.85
C HIS A 143 -1.44 -20.66 0.92
N LYS A 144 -2.27 -21.64 0.58
CA LYS A 144 -3.74 -21.51 0.68
C LYS A 144 -4.23 -21.23 2.11
N ASP A 145 -3.46 -21.66 3.10
CA ASP A 145 -3.70 -21.44 4.53
C ASP A 145 -3.36 -20.02 5.02
N TRP A 146 -2.84 -19.17 4.14
CA TRP A 146 -2.49 -17.78 4.49
C TRP A 146 -3.60 -16.77 4.22
N VAL A 147 -4.70 -17.17 3.60
CA VAL A 147 -5.82 -16.29 3.32
C VAL A 147 -6.90 -16.37 4.39
N ILE A 148 -7.58 -15.25 4.58
CA ILE A 148 -8.79 -15.18 5.41
C ILE A 148 -9.96 -15.69 4.56
N HIS A 149 -10.50 -16.86 4.91
CA HIS A 149 -11.64 -17.45 4.20
C HIS A 149 -12.44 -18.39 5.10
N LEU A 150 -13.76 -18.44 4.89
CA LEU A 150 -14.65 -19.32 5.63
C LEU A 150 -14.48 -20.78 5.14
N PRO A 151 -14.25 -21.75 6.04
CA PRO A 151 -14.26 -23.16 5.68
C PRO A 151 -15.67 -23.59 5.24
N ASN A 152 -15.75 -24.49 4.27
CA ASN A 152 -17.00 -25.07 3.77
C ASN A 152 -18.00 -24.06 3.16
N ARG A 153 -17.52 -22.93 2.68
CA ARG A 153 -18.28 -21.97 1.89
C ARG A 153 -17.51 -21.58 0.66
N ASP A 154 -18.24 -21.24 -0.40
CA ASP A 154 -17.64 -20.63 -1.58
C ASP A 154 -16.98 -19.31 -1.21
N GLU A 155 -15.81 -19.06 -1.77
CA GLU A 155 -15.09 -17.83 -1.53
C GLU A 155 -15.79 -16.67 -2.25
N TYR A 156 -15.95 -15.56 -1.55
CA TYR A 156 -16.40 -14.31 -2.13
C TYR A 156 -15.18 -13.41 -2.39
N TYR A 157 -15.00 -13.05 -3.65
CA TYR A 157 -13.91 -12.19 -4.07
C TYR A 157 -14.41 -10.78 -4.36
N PHE A 158 -13.98 -9.82 -3.54
CA PHE A 158 -14.09 -8.42 -3.91
C PHE A 158 -12.89 -8.05 -4.78
N ARG A 159 -13.10 -7.46 -5.95
CA ARG A 159 -12.05 -7.16 -6.95
C ARG A 159 -11.18 -8.38 -7.31
N ASN A 160 -11.76 -9.56 -7.38
CA ASN A 160 -11.05 -10.81 -7.73
C ASN A 160 -9.87 -11.16 -6.82
N GLN A 161 -9.82 -10.62 -5.60
CA GLN A 161 -8.71 -10.82 -4.68
C GLN A 161 -9.17 -11.25 -3.30
N MET A 162 -8.26 -11.87 -2.55
CA MET A 162 -8.41 -12.33 -1.18
C MET A 162 -7.48 -11.56 -0.26
N VAL A 163 -7.82 -11.52 1.02
CA VAL A 163 -7.02 -10.88 2.05
C VAL A 163 -6.09 -11.90 2.71
N LEU A 164 -4.80 -11.60 2.77
CA LEU A 164 -3.81 -12.38 3.51
C LEU A 164 -3.99 -12.18 5.02
N ASP A 165 -3.86 -13.25 5.79
CA ASP A 165 -4.08 -13.25 7.24
C ASP A 165 -2.91 -12.66 8.04
N LEU A 166 -2.92 -11.36 8.24
CA LEU A 166 -1.88 -10.66 9.04
C LEU A 166 -1.92 -10.98 10.54
N SER A 167 -2.90 -11.74 11.04
CA SER A 167 -2.80 -12.32 12.39
C SER A 167 -1.69 -13.38 12.48
N ASN A 168 -1.30 -13.97 11.34
CA ASN A 168 -0.26 -14.99 11.21
C ASN A 168 1.13 -14.35 11.05
N PRO A 169 2.10 -14.61 11.96
CA PRO A 169 3.45 -14.08 11.86
C PRO A 169 4.19 -14.42 10.56
N LYS A 170 3.93 -15.58 9.95
CA LYS A 170 4.53 -15.95 8.65
C LYS A 170 4.06 -15.04 7.53
N VAL A 171 2.80 -14.63 7.57
CA VAL A 171 2.23 -13.65 6.61
C VAL A 171 2.83 -12.26 6.86
N GLN A 172 3.01 -11.88 8.14
CA GLN A 172 3.71 -10.63 8.48
C GLN A 172 5.14 -10.61 7.95
N ASP A 173 5.87 -11.75 8.02
CA ASP A 173 7.22 -11.88 7.49
C ASP A 173 7.22 -11.75 5.96
N HIS A 174 6.25 -12.38 5.27
CA HIS A 174 6.10 -12.26 3.83
C HIS A 174 5.84 -10.80 3.41
N VAL A 175 4.87 -10.12 4.05
CA VAL A 175 4.50 -8.74 3.71
C VAL A 175 5.66 -7.77 3.98
N PHE A 176 6.38 -7.93 5.10
CA PHE A 176 7.62 -7.19 5.32
C PHE A 176 8.65 -7.47 4.22
N GLY A 177 8.80 -8.74 3.84
CA GLY A 177 9.72 -9.18 2.80
C GLY A 177 9.46 -8.54 1.43
N VAL A 178 8.22 -8.22 1.08
CA VAL A 178 7.90 -7.51 -0.17
C VAL A 178 8.65 -6.18 -0.27
N VAL A 179 8.53 -5.34 0.77
CA VAL A 179 9.24 -4.05 0.82
C VAL A 179 10.75 -4.26 0.92
N ASP A 180 11.17 -5.16 1.81
CA ASP A 180 12.59 -5.41 2.09
C ASP A 180 13.36 -5.92 0.86
N ASN A 181 12.77 -6.83 0.11
CA ASN A 181 13.35 -7.38 -1.12
C ASN A 181 13.46 -6.31 -2.21
N LEU A 182 12.41 -5.49 -2.40
CA LEU A 182 12.43 -4.41 -3.37
C LEU A 182 13.50 -3.36 -3.03
N MET A 183 13.57 -2.93 -1.76
CA MET A 183 14.59 -1.98 -1.31
C MET A 183 16.01 -2.53 -1.38
N THR A 184 16.19 -3.82 -1.11
CA THR A 184 17.50 -4.48 -1.19
C THR A 184 17.96 -4.64 -2.64
N LYS A 185 17.05 -5.06 -3.52
CA LYS A 185 17.33 -5.28 -4.94
C LYS A 185 17.47 -3.97 -5.70
N TYR A 186 16.66 -2.96 -5.34
CA TYR A 186 16.57 -1.67 -6.03
C TYR A 186 16.66 -0.50 -5.04
N PRO A 187 17.84 -0.20 -4.49
CA PRO A 187 18.02 0.82 -3.44
C PRO A 187 17.67 2.26 -3.90
N GLY A 188 17.51 2.46 -5.21
CA GLY A 188 17.06 3.74 -5.77
C GLY A 188 15.55 3.95 -5.77
N ILE A 189 14.74 3.00 -5.30
CA ILE A 189 13.30 3.22 -5.06
C ILE A 189 13.18 4.23 -3.92
N ALA A 190 12.53 5.36 -4.20
CA ALA A 190 12.42 6.49 -3.27
C ALA A 190 11.06 6.60 -2.60
N PHE A 191 10.07 5.79 -3.00
CA PHE A 191 8.69 5.93 -2.55
C PHE A 191 7.87 4.67 -2.79
N PHE A 192 6.95 4.35 -1.87
CA PHE A 192 5.95 3.30 -2.05
C PHE A 192 4.53 3.86 -1.95
N LYS A 193 3.66 3.47 -2.90
CA LYS A 193 2.22 3.56 -2.75
C LYS A 193 1.73 2.21 -2.24
N TRP A 194 1.29 2.17 -1.00
CA TRP A 194 0.75 0.98 -0.34
C TRP A 194 -0.76 0.97 -0.45
N ASP A 195 -1.30 0.03 -1.20
CA ASP A 195 -2.73 -0.10 -1.44
C ASP A 195 -3.36 -1.28 -0.68
N CYS A 196 -4.69 -1.25 -0.59
CA CYS A 196 -5.50 -2.32 0.00
C CYS A 196 -6.94 -2.20 -0.52
N ASN A 197 -7.27 -2.93 -1.57
CA ASN A 197 -8.51 -2.72 -2.32
C ASN A 197 -9.61 -3.75 -2.03
N SER A 198 -9.42 -4.63 -1.04
CA SER A 198 -10.45 -5.59 -0.65
C SER A 198 -10.70 -5.54 0.86
N PRO A 199 -11.97 -5.41 1.29
CA PRO A 199 -12.33 -5.57 2.69
C PRO A 199 -12.28 -7.03 3.11
N ILE A 200 -12.16 -7.28 4.42
CA ILE A 200 -12.30 -8.63 4.99
C ILE A 200 -13.79 -8.98 5.00
N THR A 201 -14.21 -9.87 4.08
CA THR A 201 -15.60 -10.32 3.94
C THR A 201 -15.80 -11.77 4.40
N ASN A 202 -14.77 -12.60 4.31
CA ASN A 202 -14.80 -14.02 4.68
C ASN A 202 -14.10 -14.20 6.03
N ILE A 203 -14.82 -14.04 7.13
CA ILE A 203 -14.28 -13.83 8.48
C ILE A 203 -13.89 -15.17 9.13
N TYR A 204 -12.76 -15.73 8.73
CA TYR A 204 -12.16 -16.89 9.39
C TYR A 204 -10.67 -16.97 9.10
N SER A 205 -9.88 -17.18 10.17
CA SER A 205 -8.44 -17.39 10.13
C SER A 205 -8.09 -18.85 10.47
N VAL A 206 -7.39 -19.52 9.58
CA VAL A 206 -6.85 -20.87 9.85
C VAL A 206 -5.83 -20.80 11.00
N TYR A 207 -5.09 -19.71 11.12
CA TYR A 207 -4.09 -19.52 12.15
C TYR A 207 -4.68 -19.32 13.55
N LEU A 208 -5.77 -18.56 13.68
CA LEU A 208 -6.38 -18.21 14.97
C LEU A 208 -7.15 -19.38 15.63
N LYS A 209 -7.52 -20.41 14.86
CA LYS A 209 -8.23 -21.60 15.38
C LYS A 209 -9.50 -21.22 16.14
N ASP A 210 -9.51 -21.41 17.45
CA ASP A 210 -10.62 -21.12 18.37
C ASP A 210 -10.74 -19.62 18.74
N LYS A 211 -9.74 -18.81 18.40
CA LYS A 211 -9.71 -17.36 18.70
C LYS A 211 -10.27 -16.49 17.57
N GLN A 212 -11.27 -16.95 16.83
CA GLN A 212 -11.80 -16.26 15.66
C GLN A 212 -12.33 -14.85 15.96
N SER A 213 -12.86 -14.60 17.16
CA SER A 213 -13.32 -13.27 17.59
C SER A 213 -12.20 -12.21 17.66
N HIS A 214 -10.93 -12.63 17.64
CA HIS A 214 -9.77 -11.74 17.66
C HIS A 214 -9.37 -11.26 16.26
N LEU A 215 -9.90 -11.83 15.18
CA LEU A 215 -9.38 -11.68 13.82
C LEU A 215 -9.16 -10.22 13.41
N TYR A 216 -10.18 -9.37 13.54
CA TYR A 216 -10.04 -7.96 13.12
C TYR A 216 -8.98 -7.19 13.91
N ILE A 217 -8.93 -7.43 15.22
CA ILE A 217 -7.97 -6.76 16.10
C ILE A 217 -6.55 -7.27 15.83
N ASP A 218 -6.37 -8.58 15.74
CA ASP A 218 -5.06 -9.18 15.54
C ASP A 218 -4.54 -8.97 14.11
N TYR A 219 -5.43 -8.83 13.11
CA TYR A 219 -5.07 -8.39 11.76
C TYR A 219 -4.43 -7.00 11.78
N VAL A 220 -5.13 -6.01 12.36
CA VAL A 220 -4.63 -4.63 12.44
C VAL A 220 -3.33 -4.55 13.24
N ARG A 221 -3.24 -5.26 14.36
CA ARG A 221 -1.99 -5.37 15.13
C ARG A 221 -0.85 -5.99 14.33
N GLY A 222 -1.17 -6.99 13.49
CA GLY A 222 -0.22 -7.61 12.59
C GLY A 222 0.28 -6.63 11.53
N LEU A 223 -0.62 -5.85 10.93
CA LEU A 223 -0.25 -4.78 9.99
C LEU A 223 0.70 -3.77 10.63
N TYR A 224 0.37 -3.27 11.83
CA TYR A 224 1.22 -2.29 12.49
C TYR A 224 2.58 -2.87 12.89
N LYS A 225 2.68 -4.15 13.26
CA LYS A 225 3.99 -4.82 13.48
C LYS A 225 4.85 -4.84 12.21
N VAL A 226 4.24 -5.08 11.05
CA VAL A 226 4.95 -5.01 9.77
C VAL A 226 5.43 -3.58 9.49
N LEU A 227 4.56 -2.59 9.67
CA LEU A 227 4.88 -1.18 9.47
C LEU A 227 5.95 -0.66 10.46
N ASP A 228 5.92 -1.12 11.72
CA ASP A 228 6.98 -0.83 12.71
C ASP A 228 8.33 -1.37 12.25
N ARG A 229 8.38 -2.59 11.71
CA ARG A 229 9.61 -3.19 11.16
C ARG A 229 10.14 -2.42 9.96
N ILE A 230 9.25 -2.02 9.04
CA ILE A 230 9.61 -1.19 7.88
C ILE A 230 10.18 0.15 8.35
N LYS A 231 9.48 0.83 9.27
CA LYS A 231 9.92 2.11 9.84
C LYS A 231 11.27 1.99 10.56
N ALA A 232 11.51 0.91 11.28
CA ALA A 232 12.77 0.69 11.98
C ALA A 232 13.95 0.46 11.00
N LYS A 233 13.73 -0.27 9.90
CA LYS A 233 14.77 -0.57 8.92
C LYS A 233 14.97 0.56 7.90
N TYR A 234 13.89 1.23 7.50
CA TYR A 234 13.84 2.28 6.50
C TYR A 234 13.18 3.56 7.06
N PRO A 235 13.78 4.23 8.05
CA PRO A 235 13.14 5.35 8.77
C PRO A 235 12.79 6.52 7.86
N ASP A 236 13.57 6.75 6.82
CA ASP A 236 13.40 7.88 5.90
C ASP A 236 12.54 7.57 4.66
N LEU A 237 12.12 6.32 4.47
CA LEU A 237 11.32 5.93 3.32
C LEU A 237 9.93 6.56 3.36
N PRO A 238 9.56 7.44 2.42
CA PRO A 238 8.22 7.96 2.31
C PRO A 238 7.29 6.88 1.76
N MET A 239 6.08 6.82 2.30
CA MET A 239 5.02 5.91 1.83
C MET A 239 3.68 6.64 1.77
N MET A 240 2.92 6.36 0.72
CA MET A 240 1.52 6.80 0.57
C MET A 240 0.60 5.65 0.96
N LEU A 241 -0.41 5.93 1.80
CA LEU A 241 -1.48 4.98 2.09
C LEU A 241 -2.63 5.19 1.12
N CYS A 242 -3.01 4.09 0.45
CA CYS A 242 -4.20 3.97 -0.36
C CYS A 242 -5.04 2.78 0.10
N ALA A 243 -6.34 2.86 -0.06
CA ALA A 243 -7.27 1.75 0.15
C ALA A 243 -8.53 2.03 -0.67
N GLY A 244 -8.42 1.91 -2.01
CA GLY A 244 -9.43 2.42 -2.93
C GLY A 244 -9.67 3.93 -2.71
N GLY A 245 -8.61 4.70 -2.50
CA GLY A 245 -8.63 6.04 -1.96
C GLY A 245 -8.37 6.08 -0.46
N GLY A 246 -9.07 6.95 0.29
CA GLY A 246 -8.84 7.26 1.70
C GLY A 246 -9.43 6.28 2.73
N GLY A 247 -9.74 5.05 2.36
CA GLY A 247 -10.51 4.10 3.19
C GLY A 247 -9.88 3.70 4.53
N ARG A 248 -8.56 3.92 4.72
CA ARG A 248 -7.83 3.56 5.95
C ARG A 248 -7.01 4.70 6.56
N SER A 249 -7.39 5.93 6.34
CA SER A 249 -6.69 7.10 6.89
C SER A 249 -7.11 7.35 8.35
N ASP A 250 -6.74 6.45 9.26
CA ASP A 250 -6.94 6.62 10.70
C ASP A 250 -5.72 7.23 11.39
N TYR A 251 -5.89 7.71 12.64
CA TYR A 251 -4.81 8.38 13.36
C TYR A 251 -3.62 7.49 13.69
N GLU A 252 -3.79 6.18 13.83
CA GLU A 252 -2.68 5.25 14.07
C GLU A 252 -1.83 5.06 12.81
N ALA A 253 -2.46 5.02 11.63
CA ALA A 253 -1.77 4.89 10.35
C ALA A 253 -0.88 6.11 10.04
N LEU A 254 -1.25 7.31 10.50
CA LEU A 254 -0.52 8.56 10.21
C LEU A 254 0.97 8.50 10.55
N LYS A 255 1.36 7.75 11.59
CA LYS A 255 2.76 7.66 12.03
C LYS A 255 3.68 6.84 11.12
N TYR A 256 3.11 6.15 10.12
CA TYR A 256 3.85 5.31 9.17
C TYR A 256 3.92 5.92 7.78
N PHE A 257 2.89 6.70 7.41
CA PHE A 257 2.72 7.24 6.06
C PHE A 257 2.97 8.74 6.02
N THR A 258 3.55 9.19 4.92
CA THR A 258 3.81 10.61 4.66
C THR A 258 2.69 11.26 3.88
N GLU A 259 2.01 10.49 3.03
CA GLU A 259 0.90 10.91 2.17
C GLU A 259 -0.27 9.93 2.26
N PHE A 260 -1.45 10.46 1.92
CA PHE A 260 -2.70 9.72 1.87
C PHE A 260 -3.41 10.01 0.54
N TRP A 261 -3.82 8.97 -0.16
CA TRP A 261 -4.58 9.11 -1.40
C TRP A 261 -6.05 9.32 -1.05
N PRO A 262 -6.65 10.50 -1.28
CA PRO A 262 -8.00 10.78 -0.79
C PRO A 262 -9.09 10.04 -1.58
N SER A 263 -8.91 9.85 -2.89
CA SER A 263 -9.88 9.20 -3.78
C SER A 263 -9.23 8.76 -5.09
N ASP A 264 -9.69 7.63 -5.63
CA ASP A 264 -9.36 7.17 -6.98
C ASP A 264 -10.14 7.92 -8.09
N ASN A 265 -11.09 8.77 -7.71
CA ASN A 265 -11.79 9.60 -8.69
C ASN A 265 -10.86 10.68 -9.24
N THR A 266 -10.59 10.64 -10.53
CA THR A 266 -9.68 11.55 -11.25
C THR A 266 -10.43 12.59 -12.10
N ASP A 267 -11.75 12.61 -12.07
CA ASP A 267 -12.53 13.68 -12.72
C ASP A 267 -12.12 15.05 -12.17
N PRO A 268 -11.68 15.99 -13.04
CA PRO A 268 -11.13 17.25 -12.57
C PRO A 268 -12.17 18.16 -11.87
N ILE A 269 -13.46 18.02 -12.16
CA ILE A 269 -14.51 18.78 -11.47
C ILE A 269 -14.76 18.18 -10.08
N GLU A 270 -14.89 16.86 -10.01
CA GLU A 270 -15.08 16.17 -8.73
C GLU A 270 -13.89 16.40 -7.77
N ARG A 271 -12.67 16.50 -8.31
CA ARG A 271 -11.45 16.79 -7.51
C ARG A 271 -11.46 18.16 -6.83
N LEU A 272 -12.35 19.07 -7.22
CA LEU A 272 -12.55 20.35 -6.51
C LEU A 272 -13.30 20.16 -5.19
N PHE A 273 -13.99 19.04 -5.01
CA PHE A 273 -14.83 18.74 -3.83
C PHE A 273 -14.20 17.69 -2.91
N ILE A 274 -13.22 16.95 -3.40
CA ILE A 274 -12.46 15.93 -2.65
C ILE A 274 -11.23 16.57 -2.01
#